data_e620f812e2197cef85e0572edf52d339
#
_entry.id   e620f812e2197cef85e0572edf52d339
#
_cell.length_a   1.000
_cell.length_b   1.000
_cell.length_c   1.000
_cell.angle_alpha   90.00
_cell.angle_beta   90.00
_cell.angle_gamma   90.00
#
_symmetry.space_group_name_H-M   'P 1'
#
loop_
_entity.id
_entity.type
_entity.pdbx_description
1 polymer ?
#
loop_
_entity_poly.entity_id
_entity_poly.type
_entity_poly.pdbx_seq_one_letter_code
_entity_poly.pdbx_strand_id
1 'polypeptide(L)'
;SWTYDKNRDEKDGKDELIVSVDMKPVLDDEIKNIIEQNIKKNVTLIGLFDSCHSGTMCDLKYHYLNTNNDNKYTENSRVSECQGNVIMISGSMDSQTSSEAMISNKPQGAVSWAFIKGVNEKPLCSWRELIMSMRSELKNNGFSQIPQISTDSFYDINSKIFL
;
A
#
# COMPACT_ATOMS: atom_id res chain seq x y z
N SER A 1 -4.72 -10.45 7.58
CA SER A 1 -4.72 -11.94 7.74
C SER A 1 -4.00 -12.59 6.58
N TRP A 2 -3.63 -13.85 6.72
CA TRP A 2 -2.91 -14.60 5.69
C TRP A 2 -3.38 -16.06 5.62
N THR A 3 -3.13 -16.71 4.47
CA THR A 3 -3.27 -18.15 4.25
C THR A 3 -1.99 -18.70 3.60
N TYR A 4 -1.93 -20.00 3.30
CA TYR A 4 -0.79 -20.56 2.58
C TYR A 4 -0.85 -20.18 1.10
N ASP A 5 0.27 -19.68 0.58
CA ASP A 5 0.49 -19.37 -0.81
C ASP A 5 0.25 -20.59 -1.72
N LYS A 6 -0.71 -20.50 -2.61
CA LYS A 6 -1.12 -21.59 -3.50
C LYS A 6 -0.43 -21.53 -4.86
N ASN A 7 -0.08 -20.37 -5.34
CA ASN A 7 0.49 -20.13 -6.66
C ASN A 7 2.02 -19.97 -6.64
N ARG A 8 2.63 -19.80 -5.44
CA ARG A 8 4.07 -19.70 -5.18
C ARG A 8 4.73 -18.45 -5.75
N ASP A 9 4.02 -17.35 -5.77
CA ASP A 9 4.57 -16.04 -6.16
C ASP A 9 5.05 -15.22 -4.94
N GLU A 10 4.62 -15.57 -3.74
CA GLU A 10 5.07 -14.97 -2.50
C GLU A 10 6.43 -15.48 -2.03
N LYS A 11 7.21 -14.57 -1.40
CA LYS A 11 8.55 -14.91 -0.89
C LYS A 11 8.51 -15.65 0.43
N ASP A 12 7.52 -15.38 1.24
CA ASP A 12 7.35 -15.99 2.58
C ASP A 12 6.38 -17.19 2.58
N GLY A 13 5.77 -17.49 1.42
CA GLY A 13 4.87 -18.61 1.22
C GLY A 13 3.47 -18.38 1.79
N LYS A 14 3.02 -17.13 1.84
CA LYS A 14 1.72 -16.75 2.39
C LYS A 14 1.01 -15.76 1.48
N ASP A 15 -0.26 -16.05 1.16
CA ASP A 15 -1.18 -15.11 0.52
C ASP A 15 -1.83 -14.21 1.58
N GLU A 16 -1.83 -12.91 1.37
CA GLU A 16 -2.58 -11.98 2.18
C GLU A 16 -4.08 -12.07 1.86
N LEU A 17 -4.90 -11.72 2.84
CA LEU A 17 -6.34 -11.70 2.65
C LEU A 17 -7.04 -10.59 3.43
N ILE A 18 -8.09 -10.08 2.82
CA ILE A 18 -9.07 -9.20 3.46
C ILE A 18 -10.26 -10.07 3.88
N VAL A 19 -10.78 -9.83 5.07
CA VAL A 19 -12.02 -10.46 5.53
C VAL A 19 -13.17 -9.49 5.31
N SER A 20 -14.13 -9.91 4.49
CA SER A 20 -15.34 -9.12 4.24
C SER A 20 -16.31 -9.15 5.43
N VAL A 21 -17.31 -8.27 5.42
CA VAL A 21 -18.29 -8.17 6.51
C VAL A 21 -19.10 -9.47 6.73
N ASP A 22 -19.25 -10.29 5.69
CA ASP A 22 -19.87 -11.62 5.75
C ASP A 22 -18.89 -12.75 6.08
N MET A 23 -17.71 -12.37 6.60
CA MET A 23 -16.63 -13.27 7.05
C MET A 23 -16.03 -14.13 5.93
N LYS A 24 -16.16 -13.71 4.68
CA LYS A 24 -15.50 -14.39 3.56
C LYS A 24 -14.12 -13.82 3.31
N PRO A 25 -13.11 -14.65 3.10
CA PRO A 25 -11.80 -14.17 2.69
C PRO A 25 -11.83 -13.69 1.24
N VAL A 26 -11.17 -12.59 0.96
CA VAL A 26 -10.82 -12.11 -0.38
C VAL A 26 -9.31 -12.14 -0.45
N LEU A 27 -8.76 -12.97 -1.31
CA LEU A 27 -7.32 -13.13 -1.48
C LEU A 27 -6.75 -11.95 -2.28
N ASP A 28 -5.53 -11.59 -2.01
CA ASP A 28 -4.76 -10.60 -2.79
C ASP A 28 -4.63 -11.00 -4.25
N ASP A 29 -4.42 -12.27 -4.57
CA ASP A 29 -4.52 -12.85 -5.90
C ASP A 29 -5.82 -12.51 -6.64
N GLU A 30 -6.97 -12.58 -5.95
CA GLU A 30 -8.26 -12.22 -6.55
C GLU A 30 -8.31 -10.72 -6.89
N ILE A 31 -7.80 -9.88 -5.99
CA ILE A 31 -7.69 -8.44 -6.20
C ILE A 31 -6.74 -8.16 -7.36
N LYS A 32 -5.58 -8.82 -7.39
CA LYS A 32 -4.59 -8.70 -8.47
C LYS A 32 -5.19 -9.05 -9.82
N ASN A 33 -5.88 -10.19 -9.91
CA ASN A 33 -6.56 -10.62 -11.14
C ASN A 33 -7.59 -9.60 -11.63
N ILE A 34 -8.38 -9.03 -10.73
CA ILE A 34 -9.36 -7.99 -11.08
C ILE A 34 -8.65 -6.74 -11.63
N ILE A 35 -7.56 -6.32 -11.00
CA ILE A 35 -6.75 -5.18 -11.43
C ILE A 35 -6.18 -5.42 -12.83
N GLU A 36 -5.52 -6.55 -13.06
CA GLU A 36 -4.91 -6.91 -14.34
C GLU A 36 -5.92 -6.95 -15.50
N GLN A 37 -7.11 -7.47 -15.24
CA GLN A 37 -8.15 -7.58 -16.26
C GLN A 37 -8.82 -6.24 -16.60
N ASN A 38 -8.89 -5.31 -15.65
CA ASN A 38 -9.73 -4.12 -15.78
C ASN A 38 -8.96 -2.81 -15.91
N ILE A 39 -7.74 -2.70 -15.36
CA ILE A 39 -6.94 -1.47 -15.45
C ILE A 39 -6.21 -1.42 -16.79
N LYS A 40 -6.72 -0.56 -17.68
CA LYS A 40 -6.22 -0.43 -19.05
C LYS A 40 -5.14 0.64 -19.16
N LYS A 41 -4.42 0.64 -20.29
CA LYS A 41 -3.41 1.67 -20.59
C LYS A 41 -3.97 3.08 -20.39
N ASN A 42 -3.16 3.95 -19.81
CA ASN A 42 -3.50 5.34 -19.44
C ASN A 42 -4.51 5.49 -18.29
N VAL A 43 -4.86 4.42 -17.60
CA VAL A 43 -5.61 4.49 -16.34
C VAL A 43 -4.61 4.38 -15.19
N THR A 44 -4.78 5.22 -14.17
CA THR A 44 -4.03 5.12 -12.92
C THR A 44 -4.99 4.73 -11.80
N LEU A 45 -4.71 3.60 -11.16
CA LEU A 45 -5.39 3.15 -9.96
C LEU A 45 -4.52 3.49 -8.75
N ILE A 46 -5.09 4.19 -7.79
CA ILE A 46 -4.46 4.43 -6.49
C ILE A 46 -5.28 3.73 -5.43
N GLY A 47 -4.66 2.81 -4.71
CA GLY A 47 -5.26 2.08 -3.59
C GLY A 47 -4.61 2.45 -2.26
N LEU A 48 -5.41 2.54 -1.22
CA LEU A 48 -4.96 2.71 0.16
C LEU A 48 -5.52 1.57 1.01
N PHE A 49 -4.63 0.75 1.56
CA PHE A 49 -4.98 -0.33 2.46
C PHE A 49 -4.59 0.01 3.89
N ASP A 50 -5.59 0.27 4.72
CA ASP A 50 -5.42 0.54 6.15
C ASP A 50 -5.82 -0.70 6.95
N SER A 51 -5.12 -1.81 6.70
CA SER A 51 -5.35 -3.11 7.35
C SER A 51 -4.04 -3.72 7.82
N CYS A 52 -4.13 -4.66 8.77
CA CYS A 52 -2.96 -5.41 9.23
C CYS A 52 -2.41 -6.27 8.10
N HIS A 53 -1.08 -6.45 8.06
CA HIS A 53 -0.41 -7.29 7.07
C HIS A 53 -0.80 -6.92 5.63
N SER A 54 -0.69 -5.64 5.28
CA SER A 54 -1.02 -5.14 3.95
C SER A 54 0.22 -4.74 3.13
N GLY A 55 1.40 -5.12 3.58
CA GLY A 55 2.66 -4.71 2.96
C GLY A 55 2.81 -5.19 1.52
N THR A 56 2.39 -6.42 1.25
CA THR A 56 2.43 -7.07 -0.07
C THR A 56 1.06 -7.16 -0.75
N MET A 57 0.01 -6.64 -0.12
CA MET A 57 -1.35 -6.65 -0.68
C MET A 57 -1.38 -6.23 -2.15
N CYS A 58 -2.05 -7.01 -2.98
CA CYS A 58 -2.16 -6.88 -4.44
C CYS A 58 -0.93 -7.32 -5.23
N ASP A 59 0.08 -7.96 -4.65
CA ASP A 59 1.23 -8.57 -5.36
C ASP A 59 1.81 -7.66 -6.44
N LEU A 60 2.18 -6.45 -6.07
CA LEU A 60 2.76 -5.53 -7.02
C LEU A 60 4.27 -5.78 -7.18
N LYS A 61 4.79 -5.51 -8.35
CA LYS A 61 6.16 -5.86 -8.73
C LYS A 61 7.24 -5.07 -7.99
N TYR A 62 7.01 -3.77 -7.75
CA TYR A 62 7.99 -2.86 -7.16
C TYR A 62 7.56 -2.37 -5.78
N HIS A 63 8.39 -2.61 -4.77
CA HIS A 63 8.14 -2.19 -3.40
C HIS A 63 9.19 -1.20 -2.94
N TYR A 64 8.78 0.00 -2.56
CA TYR A 64 9.64 1.08 -2.08
C TYR A 64 9.66 1.09 -0.55
N LEU A 65 10.40 0.14 0.01
CA LEU A 65 10.42 -0.12 1.46
C LEU A 65 11.17 0.96 2.24
N ASN A 66 12.24 1.50 1.64
CA ASN A 66 13.13 2.45 2.28
C ASN A 66 13.11 3.77 1.53
N THR A 67 12.36 4.71 2.06
CA THR A 67 12.23 6.05 1.48
C THR A 67 13.26 7.04 2.01
N ASN A 68 14.24 6.59 2.81
CA ASN A 68 15.32 7.41 3.30
C ASN A 68 16.32 7.70 2.16
N ASN A 69 16.04 8.73 1.39
CA ASN A 69 16.92 9.39 0.41
C ASN A 69 17.41 8.59 -0.81
N ASP A 70 17.17 7.30 -0.89
CA ASP A 70 17.54 6.50 -2.06
C ASP A 70 16.25 5.93 -2.69
N ASN A 71 16.15 6.00 -4.00
CA ASN A 71 15.05 5.38 -4.77
C ASN A 71 15.17 3.84 -4.76
N LYS A 72 15.62 3.26 -3.65
CA LYS A 72 15.74 1.82 -3.54
C LYS A 72 14.37 1.17 -3.48
N TYR A 73 14.21 0.20 -4.32
CA TYR A 73 13.04 -0.67 -4.36
C TYR A 73 13.49 -2.13 -4.34
N THR A 74 12.60 -3.00 -3.95
CA THR A 74 12.72 -4.45 -4.19
C THR A 74 11.80 -4.80 -5.34
N GLU A 75 12.24 -5.69 -6.21
CA GLU A 75 11.47 -6.18 -7.33
C GLU A 75 11.05 -7.63 -7.09
N ASN A 76 9.77 -7.92 -7.26
CA ASN A 76 9.25 -9.28 -7.33
C ASN A 76 9.17 -9.71 -8.80
N SER A 77 10.19 -10.41 -9.28
CA SER A 77 10.27 -10.86 -10.68
C SER A 77 9.28 -11.97 -11.05
N ARG A 78 8.54 -12.51 -10.08
CA ARG A 78 7.53 -13.54 -10.31
C ARG A 78 6.19 -12.97 -10.73
N VAL A 79 5.99 -11.67 -10.53
CA VAL A 79 4.74 -10.97 -10.77
C VAL A 79 4.77 -10.26 -12.12
N SER A 80 3.68 -10.37 -12.88
CA SER A 80 3.47 -9.67 -14.16
C SER A 80 3.06 -8.21 -13.94
N GLU A 81 3.38 -7.35 -14.91
CA GLU A 81 2.92 -5.94 -14.90
C GLU A 81 1.53 -5.83 -15.53
N CYS A 82 0.69 -4.94 -15.00
CA CYS A 82 -0.59 -4.58 -15.59
C CYS A 82 -0.42 -3.68 -16.83
N GLN A 83 -1.50 -3.43 -17.55
CA GLN A 83 -1.47 -2.52 -18.70
C GLN A 83 -1.48 -1.04 -18.29
N GLY A 84 -2.10 -0.72 -17.16
CA GLY A 84 -2.19 0.62 -16.61
C GLY A 84 -1.23 0.85 -15.44
N ASN A 85 -1.30 2.00 -14.82
CA ASN A 85 -0.49 2.32 -13.65
C ASN A 85 -1.23 1.92 -12.38
N VAL A 86 -0.60 1.13 -11.53
CA VAL A 86 -1.16 0.76 -10.22
C VAL A 86 -0.21 1.21 -9.14
N ILE A 87 -0.72 1.98 -8.20
CA ILE A 87 0.02 2.51 -7.06
C ILE A 87 -0.75 2.16 -5.80
N MET A 88 -0.11 1.41 -4.91
CA MET A 88 -0.71 1.00 -3.64
C MET A 88 0.06 1.60 -2.48
N ILE A 89 -0.69 2.10 -1.50
CA ILE A 89 -0.16 2.51 -0.20
C ILE A 89 -0.71 1.53 0.82
N SER A 90 0.19 0.84 1.50
CA SER A 90 -0.15 -0.09 2.58
C SER A 90 0.09 0.54 3.94
N GLY A 91 -0.76 0.19 4.91
CA GLY A 91 -0.73 0.76 6.25
C GLY A 91 0.43 0.32 7.12
N SER A 92 0.96 -0.85 6.87
CA SER A 92 2.03 -1.44 7.70
C SER A 92 2.86 -2.42 6.91
N MET A 93 4.09 -2.69 7.37
CA MET A 93 4.85 -3.86 6.92
C MET A 93 4.11 -5.14 7.33
N ASP A 94 4.39 -6.24 6.65
CA ASP A 94 3.78 -7.57 6.92
C ASP A 94 3.97 -8.02 8.38
N SER A 95 5.02 -7.54 9.03
CA SER A 95 5.31 -7.81 10.44
C SER A 95 4.54 -6.94 11.44
N GLN A 96 3.73 -5.98 10.99
CA GLN A 96 3.06 -5.01 11.84
C GLN A 96 1.54 -5.14 11.78
N THR A 97 0.87 -4.81 12.88
CA THR A 97 -0.59 -4.68 12.95
C THR A 97 -1.01 -3.23 12.73
N SER A 98 -2.11 -3.03 12.02
CA SER A 98 -2.75 -1.71 11.91
C SER A 98 -3.39 -1.30 13.23
N SER A 99 -3.31 -0.02 13.55
CA SER A 99 -3.90 0.55 14.75
C SER A 99 -5.09 1.42 14.41
N GLU A 100 -6.19 1.22 15.13
CA GLU A 100 -7.27 2.19 15.16
C GLU A 100 -6.89 3.35 16.07
N ALA A 101 -7.18 4.54 15.63
CA ALA A 101 -6.89 5.75 16.36
C ALA A 101 -8.17 6.50 16.71
N MET A 102 -8.25 6.98 17.94
CA MET A 102 -9.23 8.00 18.33
C MET A 102 -8.68 9.38 17.95
N ILE A 103 -8.93 9.80 16.72
CA ILE A 103 -8.47 11.09 16.20
C ILE A 103 -9.65 12.05 16.22
N SER A 104 -9.53 13.15 16.93
CA SER A 104 -10.62 14.14 17.11
C SER A 104 -11.91 13.50 17.64
N ASN A 105 -11.80 12.56 18.60
CA ASN A 105 -12.90 11.80 19.18
C ASN A 105 -13.69 10.92 18.20
N LYS A 106 -13.09 10.54 17.08
CA LYS A 106 -13.69 9.60 16.11
C LYS A 106 -12.73 8.44 15.88
N PRO A 107 -13.21 7.19 15.84
CA PRO A 107 -12.40 6.06 15.42
C PRO A 107 -12.07 6.22 13.93
N GLN A 108 -10.79 6.18 13.59
CA GLN A 108 -10.30 6.26 12.21
C GLN A 108 -9.11 5.32 12.05
N GLY A 109 -8.91 4.82 10.85
CA GLY A 109 -7.65 4.18 10.50
C GLY A 109 -6.53 5.21 10.52
N ALA A 110 -5.46 4.91 11.25
CA ALA A 110 -4.38 5.88 11.49
C ALA A 110 -3.67 6.26 10.18
N VAL A 111 -3.51 5.30 9.27
CA VAL A 111 -2.85 5.51 7.98
C VAL A 111 -3.73 6.32 7.03
N SER A 112 -5.04 6.02 6.98
CA SER A 112 -6.02 6.80 6.22
C SER A 112 -6.04 8.26 6.68
N TRP A 113 -6.02 8.49 7.97
CA TRP A 113 -5.92 9.83 8.53
C TRP A 113 -4.64 10.55 8.10
N ALA A 114 -3.47 9.88 8.23
CA ALA A 114 -2.19 10.46 7.86
C ALA A 114 -2.10 10.78 6.37
N PHE A 115 -2.69 9.92 5.52
CA PHE A 115 -2.80 10.15 4.08
C PHE A 115 -3.60 11.40 3.75
N ILE A 116 -4.84 11.49 4.26
CA ILE A 116 -5.74 12.63 4.04
C ILE A 116 -5.08 13.94 4.53
N LYS A 117 -4.45 13.91 5.70
CA LYS A 117 -3.74 15.05 6.24
C LYS A 117 -2.59 15.48 5.32
N GLY A 118 -1.75 14.54 4.88
CA GLY A 118 -0.61 14.83 4.01
C GLY A 118 -1.00 15.43 2.69
N VAL A 119 -2.03 14.90 2.04
CA VAL A 119 -2.57 15.43 0.77
C VAL A 119 -3.15 16.83 0.93
N ASN A 120 -3.89 17.09 2.00
CA ASN A 120 -4.49 18.40 2.26
C ASN A 120 -3.44 19.48 2.58
N GLU A 121 -2.39 19.12 3.31
CA GLU A 121 -1.31 20.06 3.66
C GLU A 121 -0.39 20.38 2.47
N LYS A 122 -0.17 19.41 1.58
CA LYS A 122 0.72 19.54 0.41
C LYS A 122 0.10 18.89 -0.84
N PRO A 123 -0.87 19.53 -1.48
CA PRO A 123 -1.60 18.94 -2.63
C PRO A 123 -0.73 18.57 -3.85
N LEU A 124 0.43 19.18 -3.99
CA LEU A 124 1.37 18.95 -5.10
C LEU A 124 2.69 18.31 -4.63
N CYS A 125 2.66 17.51 -3.58
CA CYS A 125 3.83 16.76 -3.14
C CYS A 125 4.15 15.60 -4.08
N SER A 126 5.34 15.04 -3.97
CA SER A 126 5.67 13.75 -4.58
C SER A 126 5.18 12.59 -3.69
N TRP A 127 5.11 11.38 -4.27
CA TRP A 127 4.80 10.18 -3.50
C TRP A 127 5.76 9.98 -2.33
N ARG A 128 7.05 10.24 -2.54
CA ARG A 128 8.05 10.20 -1.48
C ARG A 128 7.73 11.18 -0.36
N GLU A 129 7.46 12.45 -0.69
CA GLU A 129 7.13 13.49 0.30
C GLU A 129 5.88 13.11 1.09
N LEU A 130 4.86 12.58 0.41
CA LEU A 130 3.64 12.12 1.07
C LEU A 130 3.92 10.98 2.06
N ILE A 131 4.61 9.93 1.64
CA ILE A 131 4.93 8.79 2.52
C ILE A 131 5.78 9.22 3.70
N MET A 132 6.77 10.10 3.51
CA MET A 132 7.59 10.61 4.61
C MET A 132 6.77 11.47 5.59
N SER A 133 5.85 12.30 5.08
CA SER A 133 4.93 13.06 5.91
C SER A 133 4.02 12.15 6.72
N MET A 134 3.42 11.13 6.10
CA MET A 134 2.58 10.14 6.77
C MET A 134 3.33 9.42 7.90
N ARG A 135 4.57 8.96 7.65
CA ARG A 135 5.42 8.31 8.67
C ARG A 135 5.73 9.24 9.84
N SER A 136 6.05 10.50 9.55
CA SER A 136 6.31 11.50 10.59
C SER A 136 5.08 11.74 11.44
N GLU A 137 3.92 11.92 10.83
CA GLU A 137 2.66 12.13 11.53
C GLU A 137 2.28 10.95 12.42
N LEU A 138 2.37 9.73 11.88
CA LEU A 138 2.08 8.52 12.65
C LEU A 138 3.01 8.41 13.86
N LYS A 139 4.32 8.57 13.65
CA LYS A 139 5.31 8.52 14.72
C LYS A 139 5.07 9.59 15.81
N ASN A 140 4.78 10.82 15.41
CA ASN A 140 4.52 11.93 16.33
C ASN A 140 3.26 11.72 17.19
N ASN A 141 2.32 10.92 16.66
CA ASN A 141 1.08 10.57 17.36
C ASN A 141 1.14 9.19 18.07
N GLY A 142 2.34 8.60 18.17
CA GLY A 142 2.57 7.37 18.93
C GLY A 142 2.19 6.08 18.20
N PHE A 143 1.95 6.14 16.88
CA PHE A 143 1.67 4.94 16.08
C PHE A 143 2.97 4.29 15.61
N SER A 144 3.02 2.96 15.66
CA SER A 144 4.17 2.18 15.20
C SER A 144 4.15 1.85 13.69
N GLN A 145 3.05 2.14 13.01
CA GLN A 145 2.84 1.84 11.61
C GLN A 145 3.82 2.60 10.71
N ILE A 146 4.35 1.90 9.71
CA ILE A 146 5.29 2.45 8.73
C ILE A 146 4.68 2.27 7.34
N PRO A 147 3.92 3.24 6.84
CA PRO A 147 3.32 3.18 5.51
C PRO A 147 4.36 2.93 4.43
N GLN A 148 3.98 2.11 3.45
CA GLN A 148 4.81 1.74 2.32
C GLN A 148 4.08 2.05 1.02
N ILE A 149 4.85 2.14 -0.05
CA ILE A 149 4.32 2.29 -1.40
C ILE A 149 4.81 1.15 -2.26
N SER A 150 3.92 0.57 -3.03
CA SER A 150 4.23 -0.41 -4.06
C SER A 150 3.58 -0.02 -5.38
N THR A 151 4.21 -0.41 -6.49
CA THR A 151 3.72 -0.11 -7.84
C THR A 151 3.85 -1.33 -8.73
N ASP A 152 2.98 -1.40 -9.70
CA ASP A 152 2.96 -2.48 -10.67
C ASP A 152 4.11 -2.37 -11.68
N SER A 153 4.38 -1.18 -12.19
CA SER A 153 5.50 -0.85 -13.05
C SER A 153 6.48 0.06 -12.34
N PHE A 154 7.72 0.13 -12.82
CA PHE A 154 8.69 1.08 -12.28
C PHE A 154 8.14 2.51 -12.32
N TYR A 155 8.14 3.17 -11.18
CA TYR A 155 7.61 4.51 -11.02
C TYR A 155 8.62 5.42 -10.30
N ASP A 156 8.84 6.62 -10.83
CA ASP A 156 9.64 7.62 -10.10
C ASP A 156 8.80 8.23 -8.97
N ILE A 157 9.03 7.73 -7.76
CA ILE A 157 8.33 8.21 -6.55
C ILE A 157 8.63 9.68 -6.19
N ASN A 158 9.59 10.33 -6.86
CA ASN A 158 9.81 11.78 -6.72
C ASN A 158 8.92 12.60 -7.67
N SER A 159 8.21 11.95 -8.60
CA SER A 159 7.24 12.65 -9.44
C SER A 159 6.07 13.18 -8.61
N LYS A 160 5.54 14.33 -9.01
CA LYS A 160 4.41 14.95 -8.32
C LYS A 160 3.14 14.14 -8.47
N ILE A 161 2.36 14.11 -7.41
CA ILE A 161 1.04 13.50 -7.40
C ILE A 161 0.05 14.47 -8.02
N PHE A 162 -0.76 13.95 -8.94
CA PHE A 162 -1.94 14.63 -9.46
C PHE A 162 -3.14 13.77 -9.07
N LEU A 163 -3.83 14.18 -8.01
CA LEU A 163 -5.06 13.56 -7.50
C LEU A 163 -6.28 14.32 -7.98
#